data_49ed4e634c514222151d1e3d1db6f4d3
#
_entry.id   49ed4e634c514222151d1e3d1db6f4d3
#
_cell.length_a   1.000
_cell.length_b   1.000
_cell.length_c   1.000
_cell.angle_alpha   90.00
_cell.angle_beta   90.00
_cell.angle_gamma   90.00
#
_symmetry.space_group_name_H-M   'P 1'
#
loop_
_entity.id
_entity.type
_entity.pdbx_description
1 polymer ?
#
loop_
_entity_poly.entity_id
_entity_poly.type
_entity_poly.pdbx_seq_one_letter_code
_entity_poly.pdbx_strand_id
1 'polypeptide(L)'
;MYVSTRCVFPNFTITWLSGLNNAKNSPTTLFPKLTPELIKELGLEKGVEGSVSVFLLEAEGKKALFDTGLNVSMGSGVPDRLKELKVSPDEIDYIFLTHFHLDHIGGLVDAKDNIYFKNAKVYTSKEEYDGWIKNMPADKNALQVKIMKIIEKQLICFDFNDTLPLGVKPLKAFGHTPGHTVYRKDDLLIIGDLIHGQDIQFKYPEICATYDHDENASIVTRKNILKYAEENKLFIAGMHLKYSNSSMYKGFYDKK
;
A
#
# COMPACT_ATOMS: atom_id res chain seq x y z
N MET A 1 -17.32 9.00 -12.90
CA MET A 1 -16.87 7.87 -13.76
C MET A 1 -15.50 7.50 -13.24
N TYR A 2 -15.37 6.34 -12.64
CA TYR A 2 -14.12 5.93 -12.00
C TYR A 2 -13.20 5.34 -13.04
N VAL A 3 -11.96 5.79 -13.05
CA VAL A 3 -10.99 5.33 -14.01
C VAL A 3 -10.02 4.42 -13.28
N SER A 4 -10.15 3.11 -13.48
CA SER A 4 -9.04 2.22 -13.16
C SER A 4 -7.93 2.50 -14.17
N THR A 5 -6.71 2.75 -13.71
CA THR A 5 -5.56 2.95 -14.60
C THR A 5 -4.79 1.65 -14.69
N ARG A 6 -4.65 1.13 -15.92
CA ARG A 6 -3.92 -0.11 -16.20
C ARG A 6 -2.58 0.23 -16.87
N CYS A 7 -1.49 -0.28 -16.31
CA CYS A 7 -0.16 -0.23 -16.89
C CYS A 7 0.27 -1.64 -17.32
N VAL A 8 0.80 -1.75 -18.55
CA VAL A 8 1.24 -3.03 -19.13
C VAL A 8 2.75 -3.06 -19.12
N PHE A 9 3.31 -4.12 -18.53
CA PHE A 9 4.73 -4.47 -18.55
C PHE A 9 4.94 -5.72 -19.41
N PRO A 10 6.15 -6.08 -19.80
CA PRO A 10 6.39 -7.21 -20.70
C PRO A 10 5.79 -8.54 -20.21
N ASN A 11 5.79 -8.81 -18.91
CA ASN A 11 5.42 -10.10 -18.33
C ASN A 11 4.19 -10.02 -17.40
N PHE A 12 3.63 -8.84 -17.17
CA PHE A 12 2.50 -8.64 -16.26
C PHE A 12 1.76 -7.34 -16.57
N THR A 13 0.59 -7.21 -15.97
CA THR A 13 -0.12 -5.94 -15.90
C THR A 13 -0.36 -5.56 -14.45
N ILE A 14 -0.37 -4.25 -14.17
CA ILE A 14 -0.77 -3.69 -12.91
C ILE A 14 -1.93 -2.73 -13.13
N THR A 15 -3.00 -2.90 -12.36
CA THR A 15 -4.18 -2.03 -12.42
C THR A 15 -4.38 -1.34 -11.08
N TRP A 16 -4.43 -0.02 -11.09
CA TRP A 16 -4.81 0.78 -9.93
C TRP A 16 -6.30 0.67 -9.65
N LEU A 17 -6.65 0.33 -8.41
CA LEU A 17 -8.01 0.29 -7.88
C LEU A 17 -8.12 1.37 -6.80
N SER A 18 -8.84 2.44 -7.09
CA SER A 18 -9.08 3.46 -6.07
C SER A 18 -10.02 2.92 -4.99
N GLY A 19 -9.56 2.95 -3.74
CA GLY A 19 -10.38 2.65 -2.57
C GLY A 19 -11.35 3.78 -2.20
N LEU A 20 -11.18 4.97 -2.77
CA LEU A 20 -12.04 6.13 -2.57
C LEU A 20 -12.63 6.60 -3.90
N ASN A 21 -13.75 7.30 -3.82
CA ASN A 21 -14.44 7.82 -4.99
C ASN A 21 -13.84 9.13 -5.52
N ASN A 22 -13.07 9.83 -4.71
CA ASN A 22 -12.43 11.11 -5.03
C ASN A 22 -11.05 11.19 -4.37
N ALA A 23 -10.24 12.14 -4.82
CA ALA A 23 -9.01 12.50 -4.14
C ALA A 23 -9.29 12.87 -2.67
N LYS A 24 -8.41 12.44 -1.79
CA LYS A 24 -8.41 12.83 -0.38
C LYS A 24 -7.41 13.97 -0.19
N ASN A 25 -7.87 15.13 0.26
CA ASN A 25 -6.97 16.19 0.71
C ASN A 25 -6.79 16.07 2.22
N SER A 26 -5.63 15.62 2.64
CA SER A 26 -5.25 15.52 4.04
C SER A 26 -4.75 16.87 4.56
N PRO A 27 -5.02 17.25 5.84
CA PRO A 27 -4.52 18.49 6.39
C PRO A 27 -2.98 18.47 6.49
N THR A 28 -2.34 19.62 6.27
CA THR A 28 -0.88 19.77 6.36
C THR A 28 -0.34 19.46 7.75
N THR A 29 -1.19 19.55 8.79
CA THR A 29 -0.86 19.17 10.18
C THR A 29 -0.49 17.70 10.37
N LEU A 30 -0.80 16.84 9.38
CA LEU A 30 -0.30 15.45 9.36
C LEU A 30 1.22 15.36 9.19
N PHE A 31 1.86 16.45 8.78
CA PHE A 31 3.31 16.56 8.58
C PHE A 31 3.88 17.64 9.52
N PRO A 32 4.13 17.33 10.80
CA PRO A 32 4.44 18.34 11.82
C PRO A 32 5.69 19.19 11.54
N LYS A 33 6.58 18.72 10.66
CA LYS A 33 7.80 19.46 10.26
C LYS A 33 7.60 20.36 9.03
N LEU A 34 6.38 20.42 8.46
CA LEU A 34 6.07 21.40 7.43
C LEU A 34 5.97 22.81 8.02
N THR A 35 6.80 23.72 7.50
CA THR A 35 6.70 25.13 7.85
C THR A 35 5.69 25.88 6.95
N PRO A 36 5.17 27.04 7.37
CA PRO A 36 4.31 27.86 6.51
C PRO A 36 4.95 28.20 5.16
N GLU A 37 6.26 28.41 5.12
CA GLU A 37 7.03 28.70 3.92
C GLU A 37 7.02 27.50 2.96
N LEU A 38 7.27 26.28 3.48
CA LEU A 38 7.21 25.05 2.67
C LEU A 38 5.80 24.75 2.18
N ILE A 39 4.76 24.99 2.99
CA ILE A 39 3.36 24.85 2.58
C ILE A 39 3.08 25.72 1.36
N LYS A 40 3.52 26.99 1.40
CA LYS A 40 3.36 27.94 0.28
C LYS A 40 4.22 27.56 -0.92
N GLU A 41 5.49 27.18 -0.71
CA GLU A 41 6.41 26.77 -1.78
C GLU A 41 5.86 25.56 -2.57
N LEU A 42 5.27 24.60 -1.85
CA LEU A 42 4.74 23.36 -2.42
C LEU A 42 3.27 23.47 -2.88
N GLY A 43 2.62 24.63 -2.69
CA GLY A 43 1.23 24.86 -3.08
C GLY A 43 0.23 24.03 -2.30
N LEU A 44 0.48 23.79 -0.99
CA LEU A 44 -0.29 22.90 -0.14
C LEU A 44 -1.33 23.61 0.75
N GLU A 45 -1.67 24.84 0.45
CA GLU A 45 -2.63 25.65 1.25
C GLU A 45 -4.02 25.01 1.31
N LYS A 46 -4.37 24.18 0.33
CA LYS A 46 -5.63 23.41 0.29
C LYS A 46 -5.50 22.00 0.86
N GLY A 47 -4.34 21.66 1.44
CA GLY A 47 -4.02 20.33 1.93
C GLY A 47 -3.14 19.52 0.99
N VAL A 48 -2.85 18.29 1.40
CA VAL A 48 -1.98 17.35 0.69
C VAL A 48 -2.85 16.34 -0.05
N GLU A 49 -2.80 16.35 -1.38
CA GLU A 49 -3.53 15.39 -2.20
C GLU A 49 -2.97 13.98 -1.98
N GLY A 50 -3.86 13.03 -1.74
CA GLY A 50 -3.56 11.61 -1.61
C GLY A 50 -4.71 10.75 -2.08
N SER A 51 -4.56 9.46 -1.86
CA SER A 51 -5.55 8.43 -2.17
C SER A 51 -5.60 7.37 -1.08
N VAL A 52 -6.50 6.41 -1.20
CA VAL A 52 -6.39 5.07 -0.60
C VAL A 52 -6.48 4.11 -1.77
N SER A 53 -5.44 3.33 -1.98
CA SER A 53 -5.27 2.58 -3.23
C SER A 53 -4.94 1.12 -2.98
N VAL A 54 -5.37 0.28 -3.92
CA VAL A 54 -5.04 -1.14 -4.01
C VAL A 54 -4.54 -1.38 -5.43
N PHE A 55 -3.66 -2.33 -5.62
CA PHE A 55 -3.15 -2.65 -6.95
C PHE A 55 -3.42 -4.13 -7.29
N LEU A 56 -4.06 -4.35 -8.45
CA LEU A 56 -4.28 -5.67 -9.01
C LEU A 56 -3.15 -6.01 -9.98
N LEU A 57 -2.40 -7.06 -9.65
CA LEU A 57 -1.39 -7.68 -10.51
C LEU A 57 -2.00 -8.86 -11.26
N GLU A 58 -1.82 -8.89 -12.58
CA GLU A 58 -2.16 -10.04 -13.42
C GLU A 58 -0.88 -10.53 -14.10
N ALA A 59 -0.46 -11.75 -13.77
CA ALA A 59 0.74 -12.40 -14.30
C ALA A 59 0.56 -13.92 -14.33
N GLU A 60 1.12 -14.59 -15.31
CA GLU A 60 1.16 -16.08 -15.38
C GLU A 60 -0.23 -16.73 -15.26
N GLY A 61 -1.29 -16.07 -15.75
CA GLY A 61 -2.67 -16.52 -15.63
C GLY A 61 -3.27 -16.43 -14.22
N LYS A 62 -2.59 -15.79 -13.28
CA LYS A 62 -2.98 -15.58 -11.89
C LYS A 62 -3.27 -14.11 -11.60
N LYS A 63 -4.09 -13.87 -10.57
CA LYS A 63 -4.42 -12.55 -10.08
C LYS A 63 -3.96 -12.37 -8.63
N ALA A 64 -3.28 -11.27 -8.36
CA ALA A 64 -2.86 -10.93 -7.00
C ALA A 64 -3.24 -9.48 -6.66
N LEU A 65 -3.52 -9.22 -5.39
CA LEU A 65 -3.69 -7.85 -4.87
C LEU A 65 -2.49 -7.46 -4.01
N PHE A 66 -2.08 -6.21 -4.12
CA PHE A 66 -1.26 -5.55 -3.11
C PHE A 66 -2.19 -4.72 -2.24
N ASP A 67 -2.35 -5.14 -0.98
CA ASP A 67 -3.35 -4.71 -0.01
C ASP A 67 -4.80 -4.94 -0.44
N THR A 68 -5.77 -4.57 0.41
CA THR A 68 -7.19 -4.80 0.14
C THR A 68 -8.07 -3.57 0.38
N GLY A 69 -7.46 -2.46 0.82
CA GLY A 69 -8.18 -1.24 1.13
C GLY A 69 -8.97 -1.31 2.45
N LEU A 70 -9.83 -0.32 2.63
CA LEU A 70 -10.77 -0.25 3.75
C LEU A 70 -11.84 -1.36 3.67
N ASN A 71 -12.50 -1.64 4.80
CA ASN A 71 -13.73 -2.43 4.80
C ASN A 71 -14.86 -1.66 4.06
N VAL A 72 -15.78 -2.40 3.42
CA VAL A 72 -16.94 -1.79 2.75
C VAL A 72 -17.82 -0.98 3.69
N SER A 73 -17.93 -1.36 4.96
CA SER A 73 -18.66 -0.58 5.98
C SER A 73 -18.00 0.78 6.28
N MET A 74 -16.74 0.94 5.90
CA MET A 74 -15.97 2.18 6.00
C MET A 74 -15.91 2.96 4.67
N GLY A 75 -16.68 2.54 3.67
CA GLY A 75 -16.80 3.24 2.39
C GLY A 75 -15.76 2.84 1.33
N SER A 76 -15.21 1.63 1.39
CA SER A 76 -14.28 1.13 0.36
C SER A 76 -14.91 1.08 -1.02
N GLY A 77 -14.22 1.63 -2.01
CA GLY A 77 -14.57 1.52 -3.44
C GLY A 77 -13.97 0.29 -4.12
N VAL A 78 -13.09 -0.48 -3.47
CA VAL A 78 -12.39 -1.62 -4.09
C VAL A 78 -13.33 -2.68 -4.66
N PRO A 79 -14.42 -3.11 -3.98
CA PRO A 79 -15.38 -4.06 -4.54
C PRO A 79 -16.02 -3.58 -5.84
N ASP A 80 -16.37 -2.28 -5.91
CA ASP A 80 -16.95 -1.71 -7.13
C ASP A 80 -15.93 -1.70 -8.27
N ARG A 81 -14.65 -1.43 -7.99
CA ARG A 81 -13.58 -1.47 -8.99
C ARG A 81 -13.36 -2.88 -9.54
N LEU A 82 -13.32 -3.90 -8.67
CA LEU A 82 -13.23 -5.30 -9.10
C LEU A 82 -14.42 -5.67 -9.99
N LYS A 83 -15.64 -5.27 -9.61
CA LYS A 83 -16.85 -5.50 -10.40
C LYS A 83 -16.80 -4.82 -11.77
N GLU A 84 -16.33 -3.57 -11.87
CA GLU A 84 -16.14 -2.85 -13.13
C GLU A 84 -15.15 -3.56 -14.05
N LEU A 85 -14.09 -4.14 -13.49
CA LEU A 85 -13.11 -4.95 -14.21
C LEU A 85 -13.62 -6.37 -14.53
N LYS A 86 -14.81 -6.75 -14.05
CA LYS A 86 -15.39 -8.10 -14.15
C LYS A 86 -14.49 -9.15 -13.47
N VAL A 87 -13.81 -8.78 -12.39
CA VAL A 87 -13.01 -9.66 -11.56
C VAL A 87 -13.79 -10.02 -10.30
N SER A 88 -14.08 -11.31 -10.14
CA SER A 88 -14.68 -11.82 -8.89
C SER A 88 -13.65 -11.84 -7.77
N PRO A 89 -14.03 -11.54 -6.52
CA PRO A 89 -13.15 -11.76 -5.36
C PRO A 89 -12.59 -13.20 -5.27
N ASP A 90 -13.36 -14.19 -5.72
CA ASP A 90 -12.95 -15.60 -5.71
C ASP A 90 -11.90 -15.94 -6.79
N GLU A 91 -11.64 -15.03 -7.75
CA GLU A 91 -10.56 -15.16 -8.75
C GLU A 91 -9.21 -14.63 -8.26
N ILE A 92 -9.14 -14.02 -7.08
CA ILE A 92 -7.88 -13.56 -6.50
C ILE A 92 -7.15 -14.75 -5.89
N ASP A 93 -5.97 -15.06 -6.43
CA ASP A 93 -5.13 -16.18 -6.00
C ASP A 93 -4.22 -15.80 -4.82
N TYR A 94 -3.73 -14.56 -4.81
CA TYR A 94 -2.75 -14.08 -3.83
C TYR A 94 -3.08 -12.67 -3.36
N ILE A 95 -2.77 -12.38 -2.10
CA ILE A 95 -2.80 -11.04 -1.52
C ILE A 95 -1.46 -10.83 -0.82
N PHE A 96 -0.77 -9.75 -1.16
CA PHE A 96 0.48 -9.32 -0.53
C PHE A 96 0.19 -8.10 0.32
N LEU A 97 0.23 -8.24 1.64
CA LEU A 97 -0.01 -7.15 2.58
C LEU A 97 1.27 -6.37 2.83
N THR A 98 1.21 -5.05 2.66
CA THR A 98 2.35 -4.18 2.99
C THR A 98 2.49 -4.03 4.50
N HIS A 99 1.35 -3.84 5.21
CA HIS A 99 1.28 -3.70 6.66
C HIS A 99 -0.17 -3.83 7.16
N PHE A 100 -0.40 -3.69 8.49
CA PHE A 100 -1.69 -4.00 9.10
C PHE A 100 -2.54 -2.77 9.49
N HIS A 101 -2.34 -1.58 8.91
CA HIS A 101 -3.32 -0.52 9.05
C HIS A 101 -4.65 -0.91 8.36
N LEU A 102 -5.76 -0.36 8.87
CA LEU A 102 -7.11 -0.79 8.47
C LEU A 102 -7.47 -0.47 7.02
N ASP A 103 -6.85 0.54 6.44
CA ASP A 103 -7.00 0.90 5.03
C ASP A 103 -6.16 0.03 4.08
N HIS A 104 -5.45 -0.96 4.62
CA HIS A 104 -4.71 -1.99 3.87
C HIS A 104 -5.32 -3.39 4.06
N ILE A 105 -5.78 -3.71 5.27
CA ILE A 105 -6.30 -5.05 5.59
C ILE A 105 -7.82 -5.11 5.72
N GLY A 106 -8.51 -3.96 5.78
CA GLY A 106 -9.94 -3.90 6.06
C GLY A 106 -10.80 -4.65 5.04
N GLY A 107 -10.39 -4.66 3.77
CA GLY A 107 -11.08 -5.36 2.69
C GLY A 107 -10.91 -6.88 2.69
N LEU A 108 -10.09 -7.47 3.58
CA LEU A 108 -9.98 -8.94 3.72
C LEU A 108 -11.29 -9.57 4.19
N VAL A 109 -12.14 -8.81 4.86
CA VAL A 109 -13.44 -9.24 5.37
C VAL A 109 -14.56 -8.33 4.87
N ASP A 110 -15.75 -8.89 4.71
CA ASP A 110 -16.95 -8.13 4.36
C ASP A 110 -17.55 -7.40 5.58
N ALA A 111 -18.66 -6.68 5.39
CA ALA A 111 -19.35 -5.94 6.45
C ALA A 111 -19.93 -6.85 7.57
N LYS A 112 -19.96 -8.17 7.36
CA LYS A 112 -20.46 -9.18 8.30
C LYS A 112 -19.33 -10.04 8.87
N ASP A 113 -18.08 -9.61 8.69
CA ASP A 113 -16.87 -10.34 9.11
C ASP A 113 -16.67 -11.71 8.42
N ASN A 114 -17.25 -11.94 7.24
CA ASN A 114 -16.92 -13.12 6.44
C ASN A 114 -15.67 -12.83 5.58
N ILE A 115 -14.89 -13.86 5.32
CA ILE A 115 -13.75 -13.79 4.39
C ILE A 115 -14.25 -13.31 3.02
N TYR A 116 -13.70 -12.20 2.52
CA TYR A 116 -14.11 -11.61 1.25
C TYR A 116 -13.44 -12.29 0.05
N PHE A 117 -12.14 -12.59 0.14
CA PHE A 117 -11.35 -13.27 -0.91
C PHE A 117 -11.13 -14.73 -0.53
N LYS A 118 -12.13 -15.60 -0.80
CA LYS A 118 -12.19 -16.96 -0.26
C LYS A 118 -11.07 -17.88 -0.70
N ASN A 119 -10.55 -17.68 -1.93
CA ASN A 119 -9.55 -18.57 -2.55
C ASN A 119 -8.12 -18.01 -2.42
N ALA A 120 -7.97 -16.78 -1.95
CA ALA A 120 -6.66 -16.14 -1.88
C ALA A 120 -5.78 -16.71 -0.77
N LYS A 121 -4.48 -16.86 -1.04
CA LYS A 121 -3.44 -16.98 -0.01
C LYS A 121 -2.95 -15.58 0.34
N VAL A 122 -2.91 -15.23 1.63
CA VAL A 122 -2.56 -13.91 2.13
C VAL A 122 -1.16 -13.94 2.70
N TYR A 123 -0.26 -13.15 2.13
CA TYR A 123 1.15 -13.08 2.50
C TYR A 123 1.43 -11.80 3.28
N THR A 124 2.14 -11.92 4.40
CA THR A 124 2.63 -10.80 5.22
C THR A 124 4.02 -11.11 5.75
N SER A 125 4.81 -10.10 6.11
CA SER A 125 6.08 -10.36 6.78
C SER A 125 5.84 -10.88 8.20
N LYS A 126 6.75 -11.74 8.67
CA LYS A 126 6.71 -12.24 10.03
C LYS A 126 6.86 -11.11 11.06
N GLU A 127 7.69 -10.12 10.74
CA GLU A 127 7.91 -8.95 11.60
C GLU A 127 6.64 -8.12 11.76
N GLU A 128 5.83 -7.98 10.70
CA GLU A 128 4.55 -7.25 10.79
C GLU A 128 3.56 -8.01 11.65
N TYR A 129 3.42 -9.31 11.41
CA TYR A 129 2.56 -10.17 12.22
C TYR A 129 2.97 -10.15 13.70
N ASP A 130 4.24 -10.34 13.99
CA ASP A 130 4.76 -10.36 15.37
C ASP A 130 4.60 -8.98 16.04
N GLY A 131 4.87 -7.89 15.31
CA GLY A 131 4.72 -6.53 15.80
C GLY A 131 3.29 -6.22 16.24
N TRP A 132 2.30 -6.53 15.41
CA TRP A 132 0.91 -6.21 15.68
C TRP A 132 0.20 -7.24 16.56
N ILE A 133 0.44 -8.53 16.35
CA ILE A 133 -0.36 -9.58 16.97
C ILE A 133 0.22 -10.07 18.29
N LYS A 134 1.57 -10.05 18.42
CA LYS A 134 2.24 -10.54 19.64
C LYS A 134 2.71 -9.40 20.56
N ASN A 135 3.17 -8.28 20.00
CA ASN A 135 3.91 -7.27 20.76
C ASN A 135 3.09 -6.00 21.03
N MET A 136 2.05 -5.69 20.25
CA MET A 136 1.22 -4.51 20.47
C MET A 136 0.14 -4.78 21.52
N PRO A 137 -0.18 -3.81 22.42
CA PRO A 137 -1.27 -3.93 23.38
C PRO A 137 -2.62 -4.21 22.69
N ALA A 138 -3.39 -5.15 23.23
CA ALA A 138 -4.63 -5.65 22.61
C ALA A 138 -5.72 -4.58 22.40
N ASP A 139 -5.75 -3.54 23.20
CA ASP A 139 -6.68 -2.40 23.07
C ASP A 139 -6.39 -1.53 21.84
N LYS A 140 -5.14 -1.51 21.36
CA LYS A 140 -4.72 -0.73 20.19
C LYS A 140 -4.84 -1.47 18.87
N ASN A 141 -4.93 -2.80 18.90
CA ASN A 141 -4.90 -3.65 17.71
C ASN A 141 -6.09 -4.63 17.61
N ALA A 142 -7.16 -4.39 18.35
CA ALA A 142 -8.29 -5.32 18.44
C ALA A 142 -8.90 -5.71 17.07
N LEU A 143 -8.99 -4.75 16.14
CA LEU A 143 -9.51 -5.01 14.79
C LEU A 143 -8.52 -5.82 13.96
N GLN A 144 -7.22 -5.54 14.04
CA GLN A 144 -6.17 -6.29 13.37
C GLN A 144 -6.16 -7.75 13.85
N VAL A 145 -6.19 -7.96 15.16
CA VAL A 145 -6.27 -9.31 15.76
C VAL A 145 -7.51 -10.05 15.27
N LYS A 146 -8.67 -9.38 15.27
CA LYS A 146 -9.92 -9.96 14.78
C LYS A 146 -9.82 -10.39 13.33
N ILE A 147 -9.35 -9.50 12.43
CA ILE A 147 -9.23 -9.78 11.01
C ILE A 147 -8.25 -10.94 10.77
N MET A 148 -7.05 -10.90 11.38
CA MET A 148 -6.04 -11.95 11.23
C MET A 148 -6.54 -13.32 11.73
N LYS A 149 -7.34 -13.35 12.79
CA LYS A 149 -7.98 -14.59 13.27
C LYS A 149 -9.01 -15.13 12.28
N ILE A 150 -9.80 -14.27 11.63
CA ILE A 150 -10.78 -14.69 10.63
C ILE A 150 -10.09 -15.35 9.42
N ILE A 151 -8.98 -14.78 8.95
CA ILE A 151 -8.26 -15.27 7.76
C ILE A 151 -7.13 -16.24 8.10
N GLU A 152 -7.01 -16.71 9.34
CA GLU A 152 -5.87 -17.51 9.85
C GLU A 152 -5.47 -18.67 8.93
N LYS A 153 -6.45 -19.36 8.33
CA LYS A 153 -6.21 -20.49 7.42
C LYS A 153 -5.62 -20.09 6.05
N GLN A 154 -5.73 -18.83 5.68
CA GLN A 154 -5.21 -18.28 4.42
C GLN A 154 -3.87 -17.55 4.61
N LEU A 155 -3.52 -17.22 5.87
CA LEU A 155 -2.38 -16.38 6.21
C LEU A 155 -1.07 -17.17 6.13
N ILE A 156 -0.09 -16.58 5.46
CA ILE A 156 1.28 -17.08 5.32
C ILE A 156 2.24 -15.97 5.74
N CYS A 157 2.95 -16.19 6.84
CA CYS A 157 4.00 -15.27 7.29
C CYS A 157 5.32 -15.67 6.62
N PHE A 158 5.91 -14.76 5.85
CA PHE A 158 7.17 -14.99 5.15
C PHE A 158 8.36 -14.32 5.85
N ASP A 159 9.54 -14.85 5.60
CA ASP A 159 10.82 -14.19 5.87
C ASP A 159 11.32 -13.48 4.58
N PHE A 160 12.07 -12.37 4.70
CA PHE A 160 12.49 -11.57 3.54
C PHE A 160 13.44 -12.26 2.55
N ASN A 161 13.92 -13.46 2.89
CA ASN A 161 14.69 -14.31 1.99
C ASN A 161 13.83 -15.33 1.22
N ASP A 162 12.52 -15.37 1.49
CA ASP A 162 11.61 -16.30 0.83
C ASP A 162 11.30 -15.86 -0.60
N THR A 163 10.98 -16.84 -1.45
CA THR A 163 10.46 -16.58 -2.79
C THR A 163 8.94 -16.54 -2.74
N LEU A 164 8.36 -15.39 -3.04
CA LEU A 164 6.91 -15.23 -3.11
C LEU A 164 6.37 -15.59 -4.50
N PRO A 165 5.06 -15.93 -4.59
CA PRO A 165 4.42 -16.20 -5.88
C PRO A 165 4.61 -15.10 -6.91
N LEU A 166 4.52 -15.45 -8.20
CA LEU A 166 4.63 -14.54 -9.34
C LEU A 166 5.96 -13.79 -9.43
N GLY A 167 7.02 -14.30 -8.78
CA GLY A 167 8.34 -13.64 -8.75
C GLY A 167 8.34 -12.29 -8.02
N VAL A 168 7.37 -12.06 -7.15
CA VAL A 168 7.32 -10.87 -6.28
C VAL A 168 8.41 -10.97 -5.22
N LYS A 169 9.19 -9.92 -5.05
CA LYS A 169 10.29 -9.85 -4.07
C LYS A 169 9.92 -8.88 -2.94
N PRO A 170 9.85 -9.34 -1.68
CA PRO A 170 9.64 -8.46 -0.55
C PRO A 170 10.93 -7.72 -0.19
N LEU A 171 10.83 -6.47 0.17
CA LEU A 171 11.91 -5.61 0.65
C LEU A 171 11.53 -5.04 2.02
N LYS A 172 12.46 -5.08 2.98
CA LYS A 172 12.26 -4.47 4.31
C LYS A 172 12.08 -2.97 4.18
N ALA A 173 10.98 -2.47 4.74
CA ALA A 173 10.67 -1.04 4.75
C ALA A 173 10.16 -0.59 6.13
N PHE A 174 10.81 -1.05 7.19
CA PHE A 174 10.42 -0.83 8.57
C PHE A 174 10.45 0.66 8.96
N GLY A 175 9.60 1.02 9.91
CA GLY A 175 9.51 2.37 10.46
C GLY A 175 8.07 2.87 10.50
N HIS A 176 7.35 2.85 9.38
CA HIS A 176 5.93 3.17 9.34
C HIS A 176 5.14 2.20 10.23
N THR A 177 5.40 0.92 10.09
CA THR A 177 5.01 -0.14 11.03
C THR A 177 6.21 -1.05 11.31
N PRO A 178 6.13 -1.96 12.31
CA PRO A 178 7.24 -2.82 12.68
C PRO A 178 7.78 -3.70 11.56
N GLY A 179 6.92 -4.13 10.65
CA GLY A 179 7.29 -5.03 9.54
C GLY A 179 6.84 -4.54 8.17
N HIS A 180 6.59 -3.23 8.00
CA HIS A 180 6.18 -2.65 6.73
C HIS A 180 7.05 -3.16 5.58
N THR A 181 6.39 -3.62 4.51
CA THR A 181 7.00 -4.29 3.38
C THR A 181 6.74 -3.54 2.09
N VAL A 182 7.79 -3.30 1.33
CA VAL A 182 7.74 -2.85 -0.06
C VAL A 182 7.91 -4.07 -0.96
N TYR A 183 7.17 -4.14 -2.07
CA TYR A 183 7.25 -5.27 -3.00
C TYR A 183 7.80 -4.84 -4.35
N ARG A 184 8.73 -5.62 -4.89
CA ARG A 184 9.25 -5.43 -6.25
C ARG A 184 8.77 -6.55 -7.17
N LYS A 185 8.25 -6.18 -8.34
CA LYS A 185 7.99 -7.09 -9.47
C LYS A 185 8.67 -6.49 -10.72
N ASP A 186 9.79 -7.09 -11.15
CA ASP A 186 10.59 -6.61 -12.28
C ASP A 186 10.94 -5.11 -12.15
N ASP A 187 10.43 -4.25 -13.03
CA ASP A 187 10.63 -2.78 -13.00
C ASP A 187 9.57 -2.02 -12.14
N LEU A 188 8.65 -2.72 -11.48
CA LEU A 188 7.62 -2.13 -10.63
C LEU A 188 8.01 -2.25 -9.15
N LEU A 189 7.78 -1.18 -8.39
CA LEU A 189 7.92 -1.10 -6.94
C LEU A 189 6.60 -0.66 -6.31
N ILE A 190 6.01 -1.52 -5.49
CA ILE A 190 4.82 -1.22 -4.68
C ILE A 190 5.30 -0.79 -3.30
N ILE A 191 5.10 0.48 -2.95
CA ILE A 191 5.78 1.09 -1.80
C ILE A 191 4.94 1.15 -0.53
N GLY A 192 3.68 0.68 -0.54
CA GLY A 192 2.80 0.80 0.62
C GLY A 192 2.72 2.25 1.11
N ASP A 193 2.92 2.43 2.40
CA ASP A 193 2.87 3.70 3.12
C ASP A 193 4.26 4.33 3.36
N LEU A 194 5.21 4.03 2.48
CA LEU A 194 6.50 4.73 2.49
C LEU A 194 6.32 6.24 2.28
N ILE A 195 5.29 6.64 1.51
CA ILE A 195 4.98 8.02 1.10
C ILE A 195 3.49 8.29 1.33
N HIS A 196 3.17 9.28 2.19
CA HIS A 196 1.82 9.78 2.45
C HIS A 196 1.53 11.12 1.79
N GLY A 197 2.56 11.87 1.47
CA GLY A 197 2.49 13.15 0.76
C GLY A 197 3.50 13.20 -0.37
N GLN A 198 3.03 12.94 -1.60
CA GLN A 198 3.90 12.84 -2.77
C GLN A 198 4.74 14.10 -2.98
N ASP A 199 4.12 15.30 -2.96
CA ASP A 199 4.81 16.57 -3.19
C ASP A 199 5.80 16.94 -2.09
N ILE A 200 5.63 16.36 -0.90
CA ILE A 200 6.48 16.58 0.26
C ILE A 200 7.65 15.59 0.27
N GLN A 201 7.33 14.30 0.37
CA GLN A 201 8.29 13.28 0.80
C GLN A 201 9.20 12.76 -0.33
N PHE A 202 8.87 12.98 -1.60
CA PHE A 202 9.84 12.78 -2.68
C PHE A 202 10.93 13.85 -2.68
N LYS A 203 10.63 15.08 -2.25
CA LYS A 203 11.58 16.20 -2.20
C LYS A 203 12.27 16.31 -0.84
N TYR A 204 11.51 16.07 0.23
CA TYR A 204 11.93 16.18 1.64
C TYR A 204 11.63 14.86 2.37
N PRO A 205 12.40 13.79 2.10
CA PRO A 205 12.14 12.45 2.67
C PRO A 205 12.28 12.36 4.19
N GLU A 206 12.86 13.39 4.84
CA GLU A 206 12.97 13.53 6.29
C GLU A 206 11.67 14.06 6.95
N ILE A 207 10.70 14.54 6.19
CA ILE A 207 9.42 14.98 6.73
C ILE A 207 8.48 13.77 6.83
N CYS A 208 8.26 13.31 8.07
CA CYS A 208 7.37 12.20 8.37
C CYS A 208 5.91 12.63 8.53
N ALA A 209 5.00 11.73 8.20
CA ALA A 209 3.62 11.83 8.60
C ALA A 209 3.47 11.37 10.07
N THR A 210 2.43 11.84 10.76
CA THR A 210 2.13 11.44 12.15
C THR A 210 1.77 9.96 12.29
N TYR A 211 1.62 9.25 11.19
CA TYR A 211 1.33 7.82 11.14
C TYR A 211 2.55 6.93 11.29
N ASP A 212 3.76 7.48 11.11
CA ASP A 212 5.00 6.70 11.22
C ASP A 212 5.26 6.29 12.68
N HIS A 213 5.34 4.99 12.95
CA HIS A 213 5.53 4.42 14.29
C HIS A 213 6.93 4.75 14.85
N ASP A 214 7.96 4.62 14.01
CA ASP A 214 9.34 5.01 14.28
C ASP A 214 9.80 6.01 13.21
N GLU A 215 9.82 7.29 13.56
CA GLU A 215 10.16 8.38 12.66
C GLU A 215 11.59 8.24 12.09
N ASN A 216 12.56 7.88 12.93
CA ASN A 216 13.95 7.77 12.51
C ASN A 216 14.14 6.59 11.54
N ALA A 217 13.56 5.45 11.85
CA ALA A 217 13.58 4.29 10.96
C ALA A 217 12.86 4.59 9.64
N SER A 218 11.71 5.27 9.68
CA SER A 218 10.94 5.69 8.48
C SER A 218 11.76 6.59 7.56
N ILE A 219 12.49 7.57 8.11
CA ILE A 219 13.34 8.47 7.34
C ILE A 219 14.46 7.70 6.63
N VAL A 220 15.17 6.85 7.37
CA VAL A 220 16.28 6.04 6.82
C VAL A 220 15.76 5.12 5.72
N THR A 221 14.68 4.42 6.00
CA THR A 221 14.05 3.49 5.05
C THR A 221 13.57 4.21 3.80
N ARG A 222 12.87 5.32 3.94
CA ARG A 222 12.37 6.13 2.82
C ARG A 222 13.50 6.59 1.91
N LYS A 223 14.56 7.15 2.47
CA LYS A 223 15.75 7.58 1.70
C LYS A 223 16.39 6.43 0.94
N ASN A 224 16.56 5.28 1.60
CA ASN A 224 17.18 4.10 0.98
C ASN A 224 16.31 3.52 -0.15
N ILE A 225 14.99 3.39 0.07
CA ILE A 225 14.08 2.83 -0.95
C ILE A 225 13.92 3.79 -2.14
N LEU A 226 13.83 5.11 -1.92
CA LEU A 226 13.78 6.08 -3.02
C LEU A 226 15.08 6.07 -3.85
N LYS A 227 16.24 6.03 -3.20
CA LYS A 227 17.52 5.88 -3.88
C LYS A 227 17.58 4.58 -4.68
N TYR A 228 17.18 3.46 -4.09
CA TYR A 228 17.10 2.17 -4.76
C TYR A 228 16.18 2.22 -6.00
N ALA A 229 15.02 2.86 -5.89
CA ALA A 229 14.08 3.02 -6.99
C ALA A 229 14.69 3.86 -8.14
N GLU A 230 15.40 4.94 -7.83
CA GLU A 230 16.07 5.79 -8.81
C GLU A 230 17.21 5.05 -9.51
N GLU A 231 18.12 4.41 -8.77
CA GLU A 231 19.25 3.65 -9.30
C GLU A 231 18.82 2.51 -10.22
N ASN A 232 17.69 1.86 -9.89
CA ASN A 232 17.13 0.77 -10.71
C ASN A 232 16.11 1.24 -11.75
N LYS A 233 15.81 2.54 -11.84
CA LYS A 233 14.83 3.14 -12.76
C LYS A 233 13.44 2.51 -12.64
N LEU A 234 12.96 2.36 -11.41
CA LEU A 234 11.71 1.67 -11.13
C LEU A 234 10.49 2.59 -11.29
N PHE A 235 9.41 2.00 -11.78
CA PHE A 235 8.08 2.56 -11.73
C PHE A 235 7.52 2.37 -10.32
N ILE A 236 7.06 3.43 -9.67
CA ILE A 236 6.53 3.37 -8.30
C ILE A 236 5.01 3.39 -8.32
N ALA A 237 4.40 2.51 -7.53
CA ALA A 237 3.00 2.52 -7.16
C ALA A 237 2.88 2.54 -5.63
N GLY A 238 2.11 3.45 -5.05
CA GLY A 238 2.00 3.62 -3.60
C GLY A 238 0.56 3.88 -3.16
N MET A 239 0.21 3.41 -1.97
CA MET A 239 -1.18 3.40 -1.52
C MET A 239 -1.74 4.80 -1.29
N HIS A 240 -0.88 5.77 -0.95
CA HIS A 240 -1.27 7.16 -0.65
C HIS A 240 -0.70 8.20 -1.62
N LEU A 241 -0.13 7.79 -2.76
CA LEU A 241 0.30 8.75 -3.78
C LEU A 241 -0.91 9.51 -4.35
N LYS A 242 -0.66 10.56 -5.12
CA LYS A 242 -1.71 11.42 -5.68
C LYS A 242 -2.77 10.63 -6.45
N TYR A 243 -4.01 10.88 -6.12
CA TYR A 243 -5.18 10.36 -6.84
C TYR A 243 -5.16 10.78 -8.32
N SER A 244 -4.82 12.04 -8.60
CA SER A 244 -4.69 12.60 -9.95
C SER A 244 -3.69 11.86 -10.83
N ASN A 245 -2.70 11.17 -10.22
CA ASN A 245 -1.71 10.35 -10.92
C ASN A 245 -2.01 8.85 -10.82
N SER A 246 -3.23 8.45 -10.44
CA SER A 246 -3.62 7.05 -10.23
C SER A 246 -2.71 6.32 -9.23
N SER A 247 -2.26 7.04 -8.21
CA SER A 247 -1.31 6.56 -7.20
C SER A 247 -0.01 5.97 -7.76
N MET A 248 0.43 6.48 -8.90
CA MET A 248 1.62 6.01 -9.62
C MET A 248 2.61 7.16 -9.87
N TYR A 249 3.91 6.85 -9.81
CA TYR A 249 4.98 7.80 -10.07
C TYR A 249 5.99 7.20 -11.05
N LYS A 250 6.14 7.84 -12.20
CA LYS A 250 7.00 7.39 -13.30
C LYS A 250 8.35 8.12 -13.38
N GLY A 251 8.58 9.11 -12.50
CA GLY A 251 9.69 10.04 -12.64
C GLY A 251 11.09 9.39 -12.66
N PHE A 252 11.22 8.16 -12.12
CA PHE A 252 12.45 7.38 -12.24
C PHE A 252 12.47 6.48 -13.48
N TYR A 253 11.31 6.00 -13.92
CA TYR A 253 11.16 5.06 -15.03
C TYR A 253 11.31 5.73 -16.39
N ASP A 254 10.75 6.93 -16.58
CA ASP A 254 10.74 7.66 -17.87
C ASP A 254 12.12 8.25 -18.26
N LYS A 255 13.17 8.00 -17.47
CA LYS A 255 14.56 8.40 -17.77
C LYS A 255 15.32 7.37 -18.62
N LYS A 256 14.63 6.39 -19.23
CA LYS A 256 15.23 5.42 -20.18
C LYS A 256 15.20 5.94 -21.59
#